data_2d95753a4232c52b77c33b39a95fe272
#
_entry.id   2d95753a4232c52b77c33b39a95fe272
#
_cell.length_a   1.000
_cell.length_b   1.000
_cell.length_c   1.000
_cell.angle_alpha   90.00
_cell.angle_beta   90.00
_cell.angle_gamma   90.00
#
_symmetry.space_group_name_H-M   'P 1'
#
loop_
_entity.id
_entity.type
_entity.pdbx_description
1 polymer ?
#
loop_
_entity_poly.entity_id
_entity_poly.type
_entity_poly.pdbx_seq_one_letter_code
_entity_poly.pdbx_strand_id
1 'polypeptide(L)' 'MRNAIMNYFGWAHLPAKLQAVSRPIGELASQLDQEIPDGPEKSAGLRKLLEAKDCFVRASLDS' A
#
# COMPACT_ATOMS: atom_id res chain seq x y z
N MET A 1 -7.27 -15.74 -2.65
CA MET A 1 -5.80 -15.75 -2.48
C MET A 1 -5.28 -14.33 -2.45
N ARG A 2 -4.31 -14.06 -1.59
CA ARG A 2 -3.74 -12.73 -1.46
C ARG A 2 -2.85 -12.40 -2.66
N ASN A 3 -3.00 -11.20 -3.22
CA ASN A 3 -2.15 -10.73 -4.30
C ASN A 3 -0.71 -10.52 -3.80
N ALA A 4 0.27 -11.00 -4.55
CA ALA A 4 1.69 -10.95 -4.13
C ALA A 4 2.19 -9.52 -3.86
N ILE A 5 1.63 -8.52 -4.55
CA ILE A 5 2.02 -7.12 -4.36
C ILE A 5 1.74 -6.64 -2.93
N MET A 6 0.84 -7.32 -2.21
CA MET A 6 0.51 -6.96 -0.83
C MET A 6 1.71 -7.04 0.11
N ASN A 7 2.74 -7.80 -0.25
CA ASN A 7 3.96 -7.88 0.55
C ASN A 7 4.67 -6.53 0.66
N TYR A 8 4.43 -5.63 -0.29
CA TYR A 8 5.07 -4.32 -0.33
C TYR A 8 4.28 -3.24 0.42
N PHE A 9 3.10 -3.58 0.95
CA PHE A 9 2.26 -2.66 1.70
C PHE A 9 2.46 -2.76 3.22
N GLY A 10 3.43 -3.58 3.67
CA GLY A 10 3.71 -3.71 5.09
C GLY A 10 4.15 -2.38 5.70
N TRP A 11 3.71 -2.11 6.93
CA TRP A 11 3.99 -0.84 7.59
C TRP A 11 4.45 -0.99 9.05
N ALA A 12 4.18 -2.13 9.67
CA ALA A 12 4.43 -2.33 11.10
C ALA A 12 5.93 -2.23 11.46
N HIS A 13 6.82 -2.53 10.51
CA HIS A 13 8.27 -2.49 10.72
C HIS A 13 8.86 -1.09 10.56
N LEU A 14 8.07 -0.12 10.15
CA LEU A 14 8.56 1.23 9.86
C LEU A 14 8.60 2.10 11.10
N PRO A 15 9.45 3.15 11.12
CA PRO A 15 9.38 4.17 12.18
C PRO A 15 8.01 4.82 12.25
N ALA A 16 7.65 5.32 13.43
CA ALA A 16 6.31 5.88 13.69
C ALA A 16 5.90 6.94 12.66
N LYS A 17 6.82 7.81 12.26
CA LYS A 17 6.54 8.86 11.28
C LYS A 17 6.08 8.28 9.94
N LEU A 18 6.74 7.20 9.50
CA LEU A 18 6.41 6.55 8.23
C LEU A 18 5.18 5.66 8.35
N GLN A 19 4.93 5.09 9.54
CA GLN A 19 3.70 4.33 9.78
C GLN A 19 2.46 5.21 9.61
N ALA A 20 2.53 6.47 10.05
CA ALA A 20 1.41 7.40 9.92
C ALA A 20 0.97 7.57 8.46
N VAL A 21 1.90 7.46 7.52
CA VAL A 21 1.63 7.56 6.08
C VAL A 21 1.27 6.19 5.50
N SER A 22 2.06 5.17 5.82
CA SER A 22 1.96 3.85 5.17
C SER A 22 0.80 3.00 5.70
N ARG A 23 0.44 3.16 6.97
CA ARG A 23 -0.62 2.34 7.58
C ARG A 23 -1.97 2.52 6.90
N PRO A 24 -2.51 3.75 6.74
CA PRO A 24 -3.82 3.90 6.10
C PRO A 24 -3.83 3.38 4.67
N ILE A 25 -2.72 3.53 3.94
CA ILE A 25 -2.63 3.03 2.58
C ILE A 25 -2.58 1.50 2.58
N GLY A 26 -1.81 0.91 3.49
CA GLY A 26 -1.72 -0.55 3.62
C GLY A 26 -3.04 -1.17 4.03
N GLU A 27 -3.76 -0.53 4.95
CA GLU A 27 -5.08 -1.01 5.38
C GLU A 27 -6.09 -0.92 4.24
N LEU A 28 -6.06 0.18 3.47
CA LEU A 28 -6.92 0.32 2.30
C LEU A 28 -6.59 -0.72 1.24
N ALA A 29 -5.31 -0.95 0.97
CA ALA A 29 -4.88 -1.96 0.00
C ALA A 29 -5.38 -3.35 0.41
N SER A 30 -5.26 -3.68 1.69
CA SER A 30 -5.73 -4.97 2.21
C SER A 30 -7.24 -5.14 2.03
N GLN A 31 -8.00 -4.10 2.34
CA GLN A 31 -9.45 -4.11 2.16
C GLN A 31 -9.83 -4.32 0.70
N LEU A 32 -9.19 -3.59 -0.21
CA LEU A 32 -9.48 -3.71 -1.64
C LEU A 32 -9.08 -5.09 -2.17
N ASP A 33 -7.96 -5.63 -1.69
CA ASP A 33 -7.50 -6.96 -2.09
C ASP A 33 -8.52 -8.03 -1.69
N GLN A 34 -9.16 -7.89 -0.54
CA GLN A 34 -10.16 -8.84 -0.07
C GLN A 34 -11.50 -8.70 -0.79
N GLU A 35 -11.89 -7.48 -1.12
CA GLU A 35 -13.23 -7.20 -1.63
C GLU A 35 -13.36 -7.29 -3.15
N ILE A 36 -12.27 -7.02 -3.88
CA ILE A 36 -12.30 -7.00 -5.33
C ILE A 36 -11.80 -8.33 -5.90
N PRO A 37 -12.52 -8.93 -6.86
CA PRO A 37 -12.04 -10.16 -7.50
C PRO A 37 -10.70 -9.97 -8.18
N ASP A 38 -9.89 -11.03 -8.20
CA ASP A 38 -8.58 -11.00 -8.85
C ASP A 38 -8.74 -10.75 -10.36
N GLY A 39 -7.79 -10.00 -10.91
CA GLY A 39 -7.79 -9.70 -12.33
C GLY A 39 -6.78 -8.61 -12.65
N PRO A 40 -6.55 -8.35 -13.94
CA PRO A 40 -5.53 -7.39 -14.36
C PRO A 40 -5.79 -5.96 -13.89
N GLU A 41 -7.06 -5.55 -13.82
CA GLU A 41 -7.39 -4.20 -13.36
C GLU A 41 -7.14 -4.03 -11.87
N LYS A 42 -7.46 -5.06 -11.06
CA LYS A 42 -7.14 -5.04 -9.63
C LYS A 42 -5.64 -4.96 -9.41
N SER A 43 -4.88 -5.78 -10.13
CA SER A 43 -3.42 -5.77 -10.04
C SER A 43 -2.84 -4.41 -10.44
N ALA A 44 -3.35 -3.82 -11.50
CA ALA A 44 -2.93 -2.49 -11.93
C ALA A 44 -3.25 -1.43 -10.88
N GLY A 45 -4.45 -1.49 -10.30
CA GLY A 45 -4.86 -0.56 -9.25
C GLY A 45 -3.99 -0.65 -8.01
N LEU A 46 -3.71 -1.87 -7.56
CA LEU A 46 -2.84 -2.06 -6.39
C LEU A 46 -1.41 -1.58 -6.65
N ARG A 47 -0.90 -1.78 -7.88
CA ARG A 47 0.42 -1.26 -8.24
C ARG A 47 0.46 0.26 -8.19
N LYS A 48 -0.58 0.92 -8.69
CA LYS A 48 -0.65 2.38 -8.65
C LYS A 48 -0.78 2.90 -7.23
N LEU A 49 -1.50 2.18 -6.38
CA LEU A 49 -1.61 2.53 -4.96
C LEU A 49 -0.26 2.39 -4.26
N LEU A 50 0.51 1.35 -4.62
CA LEU A 50 1.86 1.17 -4.08
C LEU A 50 2.78 2.32 -4.52
N GLU A 51 2.70 2.74 -5.77
CA GLU A 51 3.46 3.88 -6.28
C GLU A 51 3.08 5.15 -5.52
N ALA A 52 1.80 5.35 -5.25
CA ALA A 52 1.33 6.50 -4.46
C ALA A 52 1.91 6.44 -3.05
N LYS A 53 1.88 5.26 -2.42
CA LYS A 53 2.48 5.07 -1.10
C LYS A 53 3.94 5.48 -1.10
N ASP A 54 4.71 5.02 -2.09
CA ASP A 54 6.13 5.33 -2.18
C ASP A 54 6.37 6.84 -2.31
N CYS A 55 5.55 7.51 -3.09
CA CYS A 55 5.62 8.96 -3.24
C CYS A 55 5.36 9.68 -1.92
N PHE A 56 4.32 9.26 -1.20
CA PHE A 56 3.97 9.89 0.07
C PHE A 56 5.02 9.63 1.14
N VAL A 57 5.63 8.45 1.14
CA VAL A 57 6.73 8.15 2.07
C VAL A 57 7.92 9.07 1.79
N ARG A 58 8.28 9.24 0.53
CA ARG A 58 9.37 10.16 0.16
C ARG A 58 9.06 11.60 0.55
N ALA A 59 7.82 12.02 0.33
CA ALA A 59 7.38 13.37 0.72
C ALA A 59 7.50 13.56 2.24
N SER A 60 7.18 12.53 3.02
CA SER A 60 7.30 12.58 4.48
C SER A 60 8.75 12.69 4.94
N LEU A 61 9.68 12.05 4.21
CA LEU A 61 11.10 12.12 4.54
C LEU A 61 11.67 13.49 4.26
N ASP A 62 11.08 14.22 3.31
CA ASP A 62 11.54 15.56 2.94
C ASP A 62 11.04 16.65 3.89
N SER A 63 10.09 16.34 4.75
CA SER A 63 9.46 17.35 5.63
C SER A 63 10.11 17.45 7.01
#